data_8a8064e2ec672d43d3bd31e3ea742a20
#
_entry.id   8a8064e2ec672d43d3bd31e3ea742a20
#
_cell.length_a   1.000
_cell.length_b   1.000
_cell.length_c   1.000
_cell.angle_alpha   90.00
_cell.angle_beta   90.00
_cell.angle_gamma   90.00
#
_symmetry.space_group_name_H-M   'P 1'
#
loop_
_entity.id
_entity.type
_entity.pdbx_description
1 polymer ?
#
loop_
_entity_poly.entity_id
_entity_poly.type
_entity_poly.pdbx_seq_one_letter_code
_entity_poly.pdbx_strand_id
1 'polypeptide(L)'
;MYSGCILYFPHALAAVAHLSYLGNQQHNPGKPLHWDMDKSADELDALIRHIIDEEWDHVAWRALANSERKKTGKCIYSNGITK
;
A
#
# COMPACT_ATOMS: atom_id res chain seq x y z
N MET A 1 -14.08 0.28 -13.13
CA MET A 1 -12.82 -0.03 -12.53
C MET A 1 -11.95 -0.95 -13.36
N TYR A 2 -12.53 -2.02 -13.87
CA TYR A 2 -11.74 -2.95 -14.66
C TYR A 2 -11.12 -2.27 -15.87
N SER A 3 -11.93 -1.57 -16.67
CA SER A 3 -11.41 -0.97 -17.89
C SER A 3 -10.61 0.30 -17.66
N GLY A 4 -10.74 0.94 -16.51
CA GLY A 4 -10.01 2.17 -16.27
C GLY A 4 -8.86 2.01 -15.30
N CYS A 5 -8.62 0.82 -14.82
CA CYS A 5 -7.56 0.58 -13.86
C CYS A 5 -6.89 -0.77 -14.11
N ILE A 6 -7.62 -1.86 -13.95
CA ILE A 6 -7.02 -3.19 -14.05
C ILE A 6 -6.50 -3.47 -15.45
N LEU A 7 -7.25 -3.08 -16.46
CA LEU A 7 -6.79 -3.31 -17.84
C LEU A 7 -5.56 -2.47 -18.17
N TYR A 8 -5.40 -1.30 -17.53
CA TYR A 8 -4.24 -0.48 -17.82
C TYR A 8 -2.98 -1.03 -17.17
N PHE A 9 -3.11 -1.62 -15.99
CA PHE A 9 -1.93 -1.96 -15.21
C PHE A 9 -1.93 -3.39 -14.71
N PRO A 10 -2.20 -4.38 -15.57
CA PRO A 10 -2.33 -5.75 -15.08
C PRO A 10 -1.05 -6.31 -14.47
N HIS A 11 0.09 -6.00 -15.05
CA HIS A 11 1.35 -6.53 -14.53
C HIS A 11 1.77 -5.82 -13.25
N ALA A 12 1.59 -4.50 -13.22
CA ALA A 12 1.94 -3.74 -12.03
C ALA A 12 1.04 -4.13 -10.87
N LEU A 13 -0.26 -4.31 -11.12
CA LEU A 13 -1.17 -4.69 -10.05
C LEU A 13 -0.88 -6.10 -9.53
N ALA A 14 -0.48 -7.01 -10.42
CA ALA A 14 -0.09 -8.33 -9.97
C ALA A 14 1.15 -8.27 -9.08
N ALA A 15 2.11 -7.43 -9.42
CA ALA A 15 3.31 -7.26 -8.63
C ALA A 15 3.00 -6.64 -7.25
N VAL A 16 2.09 -5.67 -7.22
CA VAL A 16 1.69 -5.04 -5.97
C VAL A 16 0.97 -6.05 -5.09
N ALA A 17 0.11 -6.88 -5.68
CA ALA A 17 -0.58 -7.93 -4.93
C ALA A 17 0.41 -8.94 -4.35
N HIS A 18 1.44 -9.26 -5.12
CA HIS A 18 2.47 -10.20 -4.67
C HIS A 18 3.25 -9.61 -3.50
N LEU A 19 3.52 -8.32 -3.51
CA LEU A 19 4.17 -7.66 -2.37
C LEU A 19 3.33 -7.78 -1.12
N SER A 20 2.02 -7.65 -1.22
CA SER A 20 1.14 -7.82 -0.07
C SER A 20 1.24 -9.22 0.49
N TYR A 21 1.29 -10.22 -0.40
CA TYR A 21 1.42 -11.60 0.02
C TYR A 21 2.76 -11.83 0.74
N LEU A 22 3.85 -11.33 0.18
CA LEU A 22 5.16 -11.50 0.79
C LEU A 22 5.25 -10.81 2.16
N GLY A 23 4.68 -9.62 2.25
CA GLY A 23 4.66 -8.91 3.53
C GLY A 23 3.88 -9.65 4.59
N ASN A 24 2.75 -10.26 4.20
CA ASN A 24 1.95 -11.04 5.13
C ASN A 24 2.72 -12.28 5.58
N GLN A 25 3.43 -12.95 4.68
CA GLN A 25 4.23 -14.11 5.06
C GLN A 25 5.35 -13.72 6.03
N GLN A 26 5.89 -12.53 5.87
CA GLN A 26 6.96 -12.08 6.73
C GLN A 26 6.47 -11.70 8.12
N HIS A 27 5.35 -10.99 8.20
CA HIS A 27 4.86 -10.45 9.46
C HIS A 27 3.78 -11.30 10.13
N ASN A 28 3.04 -12.08 9.37
CA ASN A 28 1.96 -12.90 9.90
C ASN A 28 1.99 -14.29 9.29
N PRO A 29 3.09 -15.03 9.47
CA PRO A 29 3.21 -16.32 8.80
C PRO A 29 2.10 -17.28 9.22
N GLY A 30 1.56 -17.96 8.25
CA GLY A 30 0.51 -18.93 8.50
C GLY A 30 -0.87 -18.35 8.73
N LYS A 31 -1.04 -17.06 8.60
CA LYS A 31 -2.34 -16.42 8.80
C LYS A 31 -2.89 -15.91 7.49
N PRO A 32 -4.20 -15.69 7.43
CA PRO A 32 -4.80 -15.13 6.23
C PRO A 32 -4.24 -13.75 5.92
N LEU A 33 -4.29 -13.38 4.65
CA LEU A 33 -3.79 -12.08 4.25
C LEU A 33 -4.54 -10.97 4.98
N HIS A 34 -3.79 -10.08 5.57
CA HIS A 34 -4.38 -9.01 6.36
C HIS A 34 -3.44 -7.81 6.38
N TRP A 35 -4.01 -6.63 6.27
CA TRP A 35 -3.26 -5.40 6.35
C TRP A 35 -3.73 -4.63 7.59
N ASP A 36 -2.81 -4.41 8.52
CA ASP A 36 -3.14 -3.66 9.72
C ASP A 36 -2.84 -2.20 9.44
N MET A 37 -3.85 -1.45 9.10
CA MET A 37 -3.71 -0.06 8.71
C MET A 37 -3.20 0.83 9.82
N ASP A 38 -3.33 0.40 11.07
CA ASP A 38 -2.97 1.25 12.17
C ASP A 38 -1.54 1.11 12.62
N LYS A 39 -0.80 0.18 12.09
CA LYS A 39 0.51 -0.05 12.59
C LYS A 39 1.62 0.75 11.96
N SER A 40 1.45 1.26 10.79
CA SER A 40 2.54 1.88 10.10
C SER A 40 2.57 3.36 10.43
N ALA A 41 3.68 3.84 10.89
CA ALA A 41 3.81 5.25 11.21
C ALA A 41 4.80 5.96 10.31
N ASP A 42 5.51 5.26 9.47
CA ASP A 42 6.52 5.85 8.62
C ASP A 42 6.25 5.69 7.14
N GLU A 43 4.99 5.68 6.75
CA GLU A 43 4.64 5.42 5.36
C GLU A 43 5.26 6.43 4.39
N LEU A 44 5.31 7.70 4.79
CA LEU A 44 5.85 8.70 3.88
C LEU A 44 7.35 8.53 3.74
N ASP A 45 8.05 8.25 4.83
CA ASP A 45 9.49 8.01 4.76
C ASP A 45 9.79 6.76 3.93
N ALA A 46 9.01 5.70 4.11
CA ALA A 46 9.19 4.49 3.34
C ALA A 46 8.93 4.72 1.86
N LEU A 47 7.91 5.52 1.54
CA LEU A 47 7.60 5.84 0.16
C LEU A 47 8.77 6.57 -0.49
N ILE A 48 9.35 7.56 0.20
CA ILE A 48 10.44 8.31 -0.35
C ILE A 48 11.67 7.43 -0.56
N ARG A 49 11.97 6.54 0.37
CA ARG A 49 13.10 5.63 0.22
C ARG A 49 12.92 4.73 -1.01
N HIS A 50 11.71 4.23 -1.22
CA HIS A 50 11.45 3.35 -2.37
C HIS A 50 11.52 4.12 -3.69
N ILE A 51 11.13 5.39 -3.69
CA ILE A 51 11.24 6.21 -4.89
C ILE A 51 12.71 6.41 -5.24
N ILE A 52 13.55 6.71 -4.27
CA ILE A 52 14.96 6.92 -4.50
C ILE A 52 15.60 5.65 -5.06
N ASP A 53 15.19 4.49 -4.59
CA ASP A 53 15.74 3.23 -5.06
C ASP A 53 15.01 2.70 -6.29
N GLU A 54 14.06 3.43 -6.81
CA GLU A 54 13.28 3.05 -8.00
C GLU A 54 12.58 1.71 -7.85
N GLU A 55 12.09 1.42 -6.67
CA GLU A 55 11.36 0.20 -6.42
C GLU A 55 9.88 0.49 -6.65
N TRP A 56 9.48 0.54 -7.89
CA TRP A 56 8.16 1.04 -8.27
C TRP A 56 6.99 0.24 -7.73
N ASP A 57 7.14 -1.07 -7.51
CA ASP A 57 6.06 -1.87 -6.94
C ASP A 57 5.84 -1.48 -5.47
N HIS A 58 6.92 -1.23 -4.75
CA HIS A 58 6.82 -0.76 -3.37
C HIS A 58 6.23 0.64 -3.32
N VAL A 59 6.63 1.50 -4.25
CA VAL A 59 6.08 2.85 -4.35
C VAL A 59 4.57 2.78 -4.57
N ALA A 60 4.14 1.93 -5.49
CA ALA A 60 2.71 1.79 -5.80
C ALA A 60 1.94 1.31 -4.58
N TRP A 61 2.45 0.31 -3.88
CA TRP A 61 1.75 -0.22 -2.71
C TRP A 61 1.63 0.85 -1.64
N ARG A 62 2.71 1.58 -1.38
CA ARG A 62 2.70 2.63 -0.35
C ARG A 62 1.78 3.78 -0.74
N ALA A 63 1.74 4.15 -2.01
CA ALA A 63 0.86 5.20 -2.48
C ALA A 63 -0.59 4.80 -2.32
N LEU A 64 -0.92 3.55 -2.65
CA LEU A 64 -2.28 3.05 -2.46
C LEU A 64 -2.65 3.04 -0.98
N ALA A 65 -1.73 2.64 -0.13
CA ALA A 65 -1.97 2.61 1.31
C ALA A 65 -2.26 4.01 1.85
N ASN A 66 -1.47 4.99 1.44
CA ASN A 66 -1.69 6.36 1.87
C ASN A 66 -3.02 6.90 1.35
N SER A 67 -3.35 6.59 0.11
CA SER A 67 -4.60 7.03 -0.48
C SER A 67 -5.79 6.44 0.26
N GLU A 68 -5.71 5.16 0.57
CA GLU A 68 -6.80 4.48 1.25
C GLU A 68 -6.98 5.03 2.67
N ARG A 69 -5.89 5.22 3.39
CA ARG A 69 -5.98 5.76 4.74
C ARG A 69 -6.62 7.15 4.74
N LYS A 70 -6.25 7.98 3.79
CA LYS A 70 -6.80 9.31 3.72
C LYS A 70 -8.29 9.28 3.48
N LYS A 71 -8.76 8.39 2.60
CA LYS A 71 -10.16 8.33 2.25
C LYS A 71 -11.02 7.71 3.33
N THR A 72 -10.44 6.82 4.12
CA THR A 72 -11.21 6.15 5.16
C THR A 72 -11.09 6.86 6.50
N GLY A 73 -10.28 7.91 6.58
CA GLY A 73 -10.11 8.60 7.85
C GLY A 73 -9.13 7.94 8.77
N LYS A 74 -8.37 6.96 8.29
CA LYS A 74 -7.41 6.27 9.13
C LYS A 74 -6.00 6.71 8.88
N CYS A 75 -5.82 7.87 8.29
CA CYS A 75 -4.51 8.37 8.01
C CYS A 75 -3.89 8.95 9.27
N ILE A 76 -2.64 8.63 9.51
CA ILE A 76 -1.97 9.10 10.69
C ILE A 76 -1.73 10.59 10.66
N TYR A 77 -1.85 11.23 9.49
CA TYR A 77 -1.57 12.62 9.39
C TYR A 77 -2.79 13.48 9.51
N SER A 78 -3.96 12.95 9.42
CA SER A 78 -5.08 13.80 9.24
C SER A 78 -5.92 14.00 10.41
N ASN A 79 -5.80 13.27 11.41
CA ASN A 79 -6.62 13.43 12.55
C ASN A 79 -8.08 13.41 12.24
N GLY A 80 -8.45 12.69 11.30
CA GLY A 80 -9.82 12.56 11.01
C GLY A 80 -10.39 13.57 10.10
N ILE A 81 -9.58 14.42 9.49
CA ILE A 81 -10.08 15.35 8.64
C ILE A 81 -10.17 14.87 7.38
N THR A 82 -10.40 13.94 6.96
CA THR A 82 -10.25 13.52 5.73
C THR A 82 -11.28 13.51 4.96
N LYS A 83 -11.92 13.91 4.78
CA LYS A 83 -12.87 13.82 3.88
C LYS A 83 -13.21 14.77 3.44
#